data_06dc3b14933eafc5df0ccea06c8ccb06
#
_entry.id   06dc3b14933eafc5df0ccea06c8ccb06
#
_cell.length_a   1.000
_cell.length_b   1.000
_cell.length_c   1.000
_cell.angle_alpha   90.00
_cell.angle_beta   90.00
_cell.angle_gamma   90.00
#
_symmetry.space_group_name_H-M   'P 1'
#
loop_
_entity.id
_entity.type
_entity.pdbx_description
1 polymer ?
#
loop_
_entity_poly.entity_id
_entity_poly.type
_entity_poly.pdbx_seq_one_letter_code
_entity_poly.pdbx_strand_id
1 'polypeptide(L)'
;MKVIHTIKELKEYVHQCKKDGKSIGLVTTMGALHEGHASLIAAARKENDFVITSVFVNPTQFGPNEDYEAYPRTLEADAKVAEAAGADLLFAPSPAEMYPHKDMTWVEVTGPITKVLCGRTRPIHFRGVATVCTKFFNLTECDRAYYGLKDAQQTQVLQRMVEDLFMNVELRLIPIVREADGLAKSSRNVYLSKEERTAALVLSRSLAHAKEAFEAGERNKQKLIDQVTKEIEAEPMSDIDYVEMYGMPGLPEVGETIEGQVLLALAVRFGKTRLIDNVILG
;
A
#
# COMPACT_ATOMS: atom_id res chain seq x y z
N MET A 1 10.04 19.02 12.44
CA MET A 1 9.37 17.74 12.81
C MET A 1 10.18 17.02 13.89
N LYS A 2 9.55 16.29 14.81
CA LYS A 2 10.26 15.46 15.82
C LYS A 2 10.26 13.99 15.40
N VAL A 3 11.37 13.29 15.66
CA VAL A 3 11.49 11.84 15.50
C VAL A 3 11.45 11.19 16.88
N ILE A 4 10.60 10.18 17.05
CA ILE A 4 10.45 9.42 18.29
C ILE A 4 10.51 7.92 18.04
N HIS A 5 10.88 7.14 19.04
CA HIS A 5 11.12 5.71 18.91
C HIS A 5 10.29 4.84 19.86
N THR A 6 9.69 5.43 20.89
CA THR A 6 8.98 4.66 21.90
C THR A 6 7.46 4.89 21.86
N ILE A 7 6.70 3.85 22.17
CA ILE A 7 5.25 3.94 22.33
C ILE A 7 4.87 4.93 23.43
N LYS A 8 5.68 5.04 24.47
CA LYS A 8 5.44 5.98 25.56
C LYS A 8 5.42 7.42 25.03
N GLU A 9 6.47 7.83 24.30
CA GLU A 9 6.54 9.17 23.71
C GLU A 9 5.37 9.42 22.74
N LEU A 10 5.03 8.42 21.90
CA LEU A 10 3.91 8.55 20.98
C LEU A 10 2.60 8.83 21.72
N LYS A 11 2.29 8.07 22.78
CA LYS A 11 1.09 8.26 23.59
C LYS A 11 1.04 9.62 24.28
N GLU A 12 2.18 10.17 24.70
CA GLU A 12 2.26 11.52 25.27
C GLU A 12 1.84 12.59 24.25
N TYR A 13 2.31 12.49 22.97
CA TYR A 13 1.90 13.39 21.89
C TYR A 13 0.42 13.24 21.54
N VAL A 14 -0.05 12.00 21.38
CA VAL A 14 -1.47 11.71 21.07
C VAL A 14 -2.38 12.27 22.17
N HIS A 15 -2.06 12.01 23.43
CA HIS A 15 -2.83 12.53 24.57
C HIS A 15 -2.90 14.07 24.54
N GLN A 16 -1.77 14.75 24.26
CA GLN A 16 -1.77 16.22 24.17
C GLN A 16 -2.64 16.70 22.99
N CYS A 17 -2.54 16.06 21.81
CA CYS A 17 -3.39 16.41 20.66
C CYS A 17 -4.88 16.26 20.98
N LYS A 18 -5.28 15.15 21.60
CA LYS A 18 -6.68 14.92 21.99
C LYS A 18 -7.16 15.93 23.04
N LYS A 19 -6.33 16.26 24.03
CA LYS A 19 -6.62 17.30 25.02
C LYS A 19 -6.83 18.69 24.37
N ASP A 20 -6.07 18.99 23.35
CA ASP A 20 -6.15 20.25 22.59
C ASP A 20 -7.28 20.23 21.54
N GLY A 21 -8.05 19.15 21.44
CA GLY A 21 -9.12 18.98 20.47
C GLY A 21 -8.65 18.88 19.01
N LYS A 22 -7.40 18.49 18.78
CA LYS A 22 -6.81 18.39 17.44
C LYS A 22 -7.16 17.08 16.77
N SER A 23 -7.48 17.16 15.48
CA SER A 23 -7.60 15.99 14.60
C SER A 23 -6.23 15.42 14.25
N ILE A 24 -6.12 14.09 14.19
CA ILE A 24 -4.89 13.36 13.91
C ILE A 24 -5.01 12.60 12.58
N GLY A 25 -4.12 12.92 11.64
CA GLY A 25 -3.91 12.16 10.41
C GLY A 25 -2.73 11.19 10.56
N LEU A 26 -2.90 9.95 10.12
CA LEU A 26 -1.87 8.91 10.17
C LEU A 26 -1.47 8.46 8.77
N VAL A 27 -0.16 8.40 8.52
CA VAL A 27 0.42 7.77 7.33
C VAL A 27 1.36 6.66 7.77
N THR A 28 0.98 5.39 7.52
CA THR A 28 1.82 4.23 7.86
C THR A 28 2.73 3.88 6.70
N THR A 29 4.04 3.79 6.95
CA THR A 29 5.04 3.42 5.94
C THR A 29 6.05 2.42 6.50
N MET A 30 6.77 1.77 5.59
CA MET A 30 7.94 0.94 5.96
C MET A 30 9.28 1.69 5.84
N GLY A 31 9.26 2.98 5.53
CA GLY A 31 10.47 3.75 5.21
C GLY A 31 10.81 3.75 3.73
N ALA A 32 12.03 4.22 3.38
CA ALA A 32 12.46 4.52 2.02
C ALA A 32 11.44 5.43 1.30
N LEU A 33 11.13 6.56 1.94
CA LEU A 33 10.06 7.45 1.50
C LEU A 33 10.38 8.08 0.13
N HIS A 34 9.37 8.15 -0.70
CA HIS A 34 9.40 8.76 -2.04
C HIS A 34 8.16 9.63 -2.25
N GLU A 35 8.02 10.26 -3.43
CA GLU A 35 6.91 11.18 -3.74
C GLU A 35 5.52 10.54 -3.53
N GLY A 36 5.39 9.22 -3.71
CA GLY A 36 4.15 8.50 -3.38
C GLY A 36 3.79 8.62 -1.89
N HIS A 37 4.77 8.44 -0.99
CA HIS A 37 4.55 8.63 0.45
C HIS A 37 4.34 10.11 0.79
N ALA A 38 5.10 11.01 0.17
CA ALA A 38 4.94 12.45 0.37
C ALA A 38 3.53 12.93 0.00
N SER A 39 2.92 12.38 -1.04
CA SER A 39 1.54 12.71 -1.42
C SER A 39 0.49 12.30 -0.37
N LEU A 40 0.70 11.17 0.33
CA LEU A 40 -0.15 10.75 1.46
C LEU A 40 -0.03 11.73 2.63
N ILE A 41 1.20 12.11 2.98
CA ILE A 41 1.48 13.06 4.08
C ILE A 41 0.89 14.42 3.76
N ALA A 42 1.07 14.91 2.52
CA ALA A 42 0.51 16.18 2.08
C ALA A 42 -1.03 16.18 2.07
N ALA A 43 -1.67 15.05 1.72
CA ALA A 43 -3.11 14.90 1.84
C ALA A 43 -3.55 14.89 3.32
N ALA A 44 -2.82 14.18 4.18
CA ALA A 44 -3.09 14.17 5.62
C ALA A 44 -2.99 15.58 6.22
N ARG A 45 -1.99 16.36 5.83
CA ARG A 45 -1.79 17.75 6.30
C ARG A 45 -2.93 18.69 5.94
N LYS A 46 -3.58 18.47 4.80
CA LYS A 46 -4.71 19.30 4.36
C LYS A 46 -5.99 19.07 5.18
N GLU A 47 -6.15 17.90 5.78
CA GLU A 47 -7.39 17.48 6.43
C GLU A 47 -7.27 17.33 7.95
N ASN A 48 -6.06 17.48 8.53
CA ASN A 48 -5.84 17.27 9.96
C ASN A 48 -4.94 18.33 10.58
N ASP A 49 -5.15 18.56 11.88
CA ASP A 49 -4.35 19.51 12.66
C ASP A 49 -2.97 18.97 13.04
N PHE A 50 -2.84 17.64 13.15
CA PHE A 50 -1.60 16.96 13.49
C PHE A 50 -1.39 15.72 12.62
N VAL A 51 -0.21 15.58 12.02
CA VAL A 51 0.12 14.48 11.12
C VAL A 51 1.24 13.63 11.69
N ILE A 52 0.92 12.35 11.90
CA ILE A 52 1.88 11.33 12.33
C ILE A 52 2.23 10.45 11.13
N THR A 53 3.53 10.34 10.85
CA THR A 53 4.05 9.38 9.87
C THR A 53 4.81 8.29 10.61
N SER A 54 4.53 7.01 10.33
CA SER A 54 5.36 5.93 10.85
C SER A 54 6.40 5.48 9.81
N VAL A 55 7.59 5.12 10.30
CA VAL A 55 8.63 4.41 9.54
C VAL A 55 8.95 3.12 10.29
N PHE A 56 8.36 2.01 9.82
CA PHE A 56 8.50 0.72 10.50
C PHE A 56 8.48 -0.44 9.48
N VAL A 57 9.62 -1.07 9.27
CA VAL A 57 9.71 -2.31 8.48
C VAL A 57 9.12 -3.44 9.33
N ASN A 58 7.86 -3.77 9.07
CA ASN A 58 7.10 -4.72 9.88
C ASN A 58 7.52 -6.17 9.57
N PRO A 59 8.19 -6.89 10.48
CA PRO A 59 8.66 -8.25 10.20
C PRO A 59 7.52 -9.25 9.95
N THR A 60 6.34 -9.01 10.53
CA THR A 60 5.24 -9.98 10.51
C THR A 60 4.51 -10.10 9.18
N GLN A 61 4.75 -9.16 8.24
CA GLN A 61 4.12 -9.17 6.92
C GLN A 61 5.03 -9.73 5.81
N PHE A 62 6.25 -10.16 6.16
CA PHE A 62 7.21 -10.77 5.22
C PHE A 62 7.25 -12.29 5.39
N GLY A 63 7.20 -13.00 4.29
CA GLY A 63 7.45 -14.44 4.25
C GLY A 63 8.96 -14.76 4.33
N PRO A 64 9.30 -16.04 4.53
CA PRO A 64 10.69 -16.48 4.71
C PRO A 64 11.65 -16.13 3.56
N ASN A 65 11.10 -15.98 2.34
CA ASN A 65 11.87 -15.72 1.11
C ASN A 65 11.63 -14.31 0.56
N GLU A 66 11.12 -13.39 1.39
CA GLU A 66 10.87 -12.01 0.99
C GLU A 66 12.01 -11.09 1.45
N ASP A 67 11.98 -9.86 0.97
CA ASP A 67 13.04 -8.86 1.06
C ASP A 67 13.15 -8.13 2.42
N TYR A 68 12.74 -8.75 3.53
CA TYR A 68 12.76 -8.12 4.86
C TYR A 68 14.13 -7.58 5.26
N GLU A 69 15.18 -8.42 5.12
CA GLU A 69 16.54 -8.03 5.50
C GLU A 69 17.13 -6.99 4.53
N ALA A 70 16.80 -7.12 3.24
CA ALA A 70 17.28 -6.22 2.18
C ALA A 70 16.46 -4.92 2.09
N TYR A 71 15.30 -4.82 2.77
CA TYR A 71 14.43 -3.65 2.66
C TYR A 71 15.18 -2.38 3.11
N PRO A 72 15.14 -1.28 2.32
CA PRO A 72 15.92 -0.07 2.60
C PRO A 72 15.54 0.55 3.96
N ARG A 73 16.56 0.93 4.74
CA ARG A 73 16.41 1.60 6.03
C ARG A 73 17.15 2.93 5.98
N THR A 74 16.43 4.01 5.71
CA THR A 74 16.97 5.35 5.37
C THR A 74 16.37 6.44 6.26
N LEU A 75 16.29 6.21 7.58
CA LEU A 75 15.53 7.04 8.53
C LEU A 75 15.82 8.54 8.43
N GLU A 76 17.08 8.94 8.24
CA GLU A 76 17.44 10.37 8.12
C GLU A 76 16.89 11.00 6.83
N ALA A 77 16.94 10.26 5.72
CA ALA A 77 16.35 10.72 4.46
C ALA A 77 14.81 10.74 4.56
N ASP A 78 14.24 9.71 5.17
CA ASP A 78 12.79 9.59 5.39
C ASP A 78 12.26 10.76 6.24
N ALA A 79 13.00 11.13 7.30
CA ALA A 79 12.65 12.28 8.13
C ALA A 79 12.58 13.59 7.33
N LYS A 80 13.53 13.82 6.43
CA LYS A 80 13.54 15.03 5.57
C LYS A 80 12.34 15.02 4.61
N VAL A 81 12.01 13.89 4.00
CA VAL A 81 10.85 13.76 3.11
C VAL A 81 9.55 13.99 3.87
N ALA A 82 9.40 13.34 5.04
CA ALA A 82 8.21 13.48 5.87
C ALA A 82 8.00 14.92 6.35
N GLU A 83 9.05 15.58 6.82
CA GLU A 83 9.01 16.97 7.27
C GLU A 83 8.63 17.92 6.12
N ALA A 84 9.26 17.78 4.96
CA ALA A 84 8.97 18.60 3.78
C ALA A 84 7.53 18.40 3.28
N ALA A 85 6.95 17.20 3.47
CA ALA A 85 5.58 16.91 3.09
C ALA A 85 4.53 17.37 4.15
N GLY A 86 4.97 17.81 5.34
CA GLY A 86 4.10 18.40 6.37
C GLY A 86 3.76 17.47 7.54
N ALA A 87 4.55 16.43 7.80
CA ALA A 87 4.42 15.63 9.02
C ALA A 87 4.88 16.46 10.25
N ASP A 88 4.15 16.34 11.36
CA ASP A 88 4.52 16.93 12.65
C ASP A 88 5.40 15.99 13.48
N LEU A 89 5.16 14.68 13.33
CA LEU A 89 5.82 13.63 14.10
C LEU A 89 6.17 12.44 13.20
N LEU A 90 7.41 11.97 13.33
CA LEU A 90 7.86 10.69 12.74
C LEU A 90 8.03 9.66 13.85
N PHE A 91 7.26 8.57 13.79
CA PHE A 91 7.36 7.46 14.71
C PHE A 91 8.13 6.30 14.06
N ALA A 92 9.33 6.02 14.58
CA ALA A 92 10.23 5.00 14.07
C ALA A 92 10.57 3.96 15.15
N PRO A 93 9.60 3.10 15.53
CA PRO A 93 9.80 2.10 16.57
C PRO A 93 10.71 0.95 16.11
N SER A 94 11.33 0.28 17.10
CA SER A 94 12.00 -1.00 16.85
C SER A 94 11.00 -2.16 16.77
N PRO A 95 11.36 -3.32 16.18
CA PRO A 95 10.54 -4.52 16.26
C PRO A 95 10.21 -4.96 17.68
N ALA A 96 11.16 -4.82 18.61
CA ALA A 96 10.95 -5.15 20.02
C ALA A 96 9.95 -4.22 20.72
N GLU A 97 9.89 -2.94 20.32
CA GLU A 97 8.89 -1.98 20.82
C GLU A 97 7.48 -2.35 20.35
N MET A 98 7.33 -2.72 19.05
CA MET A 98 6.03 -3.08 18.47
C MET A 98 5.58 -4.49 18.85
N TYR A 99 6.51 -5.41 19.09
CA TYR A 99 6.26 -6.83 19.38
C TYR A 99 7.11 -7.29 20.59
N PRO A 100 6.77 -6.84 21.83
CA PRO A 100 7.58 -7.10 23.02
C PRO A 100 7.50 -8.55 23.53
N HIS A 101 6.53 -9.33 23.05
CA HIS A 101 6.30 -10.71 23.47
C HIS A 101 6.46 -11.69 22.30
N LYS A 102 6.93 -12.92 22.59
CA LYS A 102 7.02 -14.01 21.59
C LYS A 102 5.64 -14.47 21.15
N ASP A 103 4.73 -14.58 22.11
CA ASP A 103 3.32 -14.90 21.87
C ASP A 103 2.55 -13.59 21.71
N MET A 104 1.79 -13.46 20.64
CA MET A 104 1.14 -12.20 20.30
C MET A 104 -0.29 -12.39 19.81
N THR A 105 -1.10 -11.36 20.00
CA THR A 105 -2.42 -11.27 19.38
C THR A 105 -2.29 -10.95 17.90
N TRP A 106 -3.04 -11.68 17.09
CA TRP A 106 -3.17 -11.42 15.66
C TRP A 106 -4.53 -10.83 15.33
N VAL A 107 -4.55 -9.94 14.36
CA VAL A 107 -5.76 -9.49 13.66
C VAL A 107 -5.70 -10.06 12.25
N GLU A 108 -6.70 -10.83 11.86
CA GLU A 108 -6.76 -11.48 10.57
C GLU A 108 -8.12 -11.23 9.90
N VAL A 109 -8.08 -10.68 8.69
CA VAL A 109 -9.24 -10.61 7.81
C VAL A 109 -9.29 -11.91 7.02
N THR A 110 -10.38 -12.66 7.17
CA THR A 110 -10.59 -13.95 6.51
C THR A 110 -11.43 -13.79 5.24
N GLY A 111 -11.48 -14.86 4.42
CA GLY A 111 -12.31 -14.90 3.23
C GLY A 111 -11.57 -14.68 1.91
N PRO A 112 -12.30 -14.56 0.78
CA PRO A 112 -11.70 -14.45 -0.56
C PRO A 112 -10.74 -13.27 -0.72
N ILE A 113 -11.06 -12.11 -0.11
CA ILE A 113 -10.32 -10.87 -0.21
C ILE A 113 -8.82 -11.00 0.14
N THR A 114 -8.45 -11.93 1.02
CA THR A 114 -7.06 -12.19 1.42
C THR A 114 -6.47 -13.44 0.76
N LYS A 115 -7.20 -14.10 -0.17
CA LYS A 115 -6.75 -15.34 -0.85
C LYS A 115 -6.51 -15.17 -2.34
N VAL A 116 -6.83 -14.00 -2.89
CA VAL A 116 -6.61 -13.65 -4.30
C VAL A 116 -5.41 -12.71 -4.43
N LEU A 117 -4.95 -12.46 -5.65
CA LEU A 117 -3.86 -11.49 -5.94
C LEU A 117 -2.62 -11.72 -5.05
N CYS A 118 -2.15 -10.68 -4.38
CA CYS A 118 -1.03 -10.76 -3.43
C CYS A 118 -1.29 -11.75 -2.29
N GLY A 119 -2.52 -11.92 -1.84
CA GLY A 119 -2.85 -12.84 -0.74
C GLY A 119 -2.63 -14.30 -1.09
N ARG A 120 -2.76 -14.68 -2.37
CA ARG A 120 -2.49 -16.04 -2.86
C ARG A 120 -0.98 -16.36 -2.79
N THR A 121 -0.14 -15.42 -3.20
CA THR A 121 1.31 -15.63 -3.27
C THR A 121 2.03 -15.28 -1.97
N ARG A 122 1.37 -14.54 -1.07
CA ARG A 122 1.89 -14.07 0.22
C ARG A 122 0.90 -14.37 1.36
N PRO A 123 0.70 -15.63 1.75
CA PRO A 123 -0.41 -16.05 2.61
C PRO A 123 -0.43 -15.44 4.02
N ILE A 124 0.73 -15.00 4.55
CA ILE A 124 0.82 -14.36 5.88
C ILE A 124 0.77 -12.84 5.82
N HIS A 125 0.88 -12.24 4.61
CA HIS A 125 1.07 -10.82 4.42
C HIS A 125 -0.04 -9.98 5.06
N PHE A 126 -1.29 -10.25 4.68
CA PHE A 126 -2.41 -9.42 5.15
C PHE A 126 -2.71 -9.59 6.63
N ARG A 127 -2.43 -10.74 7.24
CA ARG A 127 -2.49 -10.88 8.70
C ARG A 127 -1.45 -9.96 9.37
N GLY A 128 -0.23 -9.92 8.85
CA GLY A 128 0.80 -8.99 9.33
C GLY A 128 0.39 -7.53 9.16
N VAL A 129 -0.15 -7.16 8.00
CA VAL A 129 -0.64 -5.79 7.72
C VAL A 129 -1.80 -5.41 8.64
N ALA A 130 -2.83 -6.25 8.74
CA ALA A 130 -3.99 -5.98 9.59
C ALA A 130 -3.56 -5.82 11.07
N THR A 131 -2.66 -6.67 11.54
CA THR A 131 -2.16 -6.60 12.93
C THR A 131 -1.39 -5.30 13.20
N VAL A 132 -0.46 -4.92 12.34
CA VAL A 132 0.35 -3.70 12.55
C VAL A 132 -0.50 -2.43 12.41
N CYS A 133 -1.42 -2.39 11.43
CA CYS A 133 -2.31 -1.24 11.26
C CYS A 133 -3.27 -1.08 12.45
N THR A 134 -3.82 -2.18 12.98
CA THR A 134 -4.61 -2.15 14.22
C THR A 134 -3.81 -1.56 15.39
N LYS A 135 -2.54 -1.97 15.55
CA LYS A 135 -1.66 -1.39 16.58
C LYS A 135 -1.48 0.12 16.36
N PHE A 136 -1.19 0.55 15.14
CA PHE A 136 -1.03 1.98 14.85
C PHE A 136 -2.32 2.76 15.09
N PHE A 137 -3.49 2.26 14.68
CA PHE A 137 -4.76 2.94 14.92
C PHE A 137 -5.03 3.11 16.42
N ASN A 138 -4.81 2.06 17.21
CA ASN A 138 -4.97 2.11 18.67
C ASN A 138 -3.94 3.01 19.37
N LEU A 139 -2.70 3.08 18.87
CA LEU A 139 -1.64 3.90 19.46
C LEU A 139 -1.79 5.38 19.13
N THR A 140 -2.29 5.70 17.95
CA THR A 140 -2.39 7.09 17.47
C THR A 140 -3.77 7.69 17.68
N GLU A 141 -4.79 6.85 17.91
CA GLU A 141 -6.19 7.28 17.98
C GLU A 141 -6.54 8.24 16.83
N CYS A 142 -6.00 7.95 15.63
CA CYS A 142 -6.14 8.83 14.48
C CYS A 142 -7.58 8.93 13.99
N ASP A 143 -7.98 10.12 13.55
CA ASP A 143 -9.28 10.37 12.95
C ASP A 143 -9.31 9.88 11.51
N ARG A 144 -8.17 10.00 10.80
CA ARG A 144 -7.99 9.56 9.40
C ARG A 144 -6.66 8.87 9.19
N ALA A 145 -6.67 7.80 8.39
CA ALA A 145 -5.46 7.10 7.96
C ALA A 145 -5.38 7.06 6.42
N TYR A 146 -4.21 7.36 5.85
CA TYR A 146 -4.00 7.60 4.43
C TYR A 146 -3.23 6.46 3.78
N TYR A 147 -3.79 5.90 2.71
CA TYR A 147 -3.23 4.77 1.97
C TYR A 147 -3.23 5.02 0.47
N GLY A 148 -2.18 4.55 -0.22
CA GLY A 148 -2.09 4.67 -1.67
C GLY A 148 -2.85 3.55 -2.39
N LEU A 149 -3.60 3.90 -3.42
CA LEU A 149 -4.29 2.94 -4.30
C LEU A 149 -3.32 2.04 -5.10
N LYS A 150 -2.02 2.29 -5.05
CA LYS A 150 -1.03 1.35 -5.58
C LYS A 150 -1.15 -0.03 -4.93
N ASP A 151 -1.40 -0.08 -3.64
CA ASP A 151 -1.61 -1.28 -2.85
C ASP A 151 -3.12 -1.54 -2.66
N ALA A 152 -3.87 -1.54 -3.78
CA ALA A 152 -5.33 -1.55 -3.78
C ALA A 152 -5.95 -2.71 -2.97
N GLN A 153 -5.41 -3.93 -3.08
CA GLN A 153 -5.90 -5.04 -2.26
C GLN A 153 -5.71 -4.77 -0.76
N GLN A 154 -4.59 -4.18 -0.36
CA GLN A 154 -4.35 -3.80 1.03
C GLN A 154 -5.41 -2.81 1.53
N THR A 155 -5.78 -1.82 0.71
CA THR A 155 -6.81 -0.85 1.10
C THR A 155 -8.16 -1.53 1.33
N GLN A 156 -8.53 -2.51 0.51
CA GLN A 156 -9.78 -3.26 0.67
C GLN A 156 -9.78 -4.13 1.93
N VAL A 157 -8.63 -4.78 2.23
CA VAL A 157 -8.47 -5.56 3.47
C VAL A 157 -8.57 -4.67 4.70
N LEU A 158 -7.94 -3.49 4.68
CA LEU A 158 -8.01 -2.54 5.79
C LEU A 158 -9.40 -1.93 5.96
N GLN A 159 -10.11 -1.63 4.87
CA GLN A 159 -11.50 -1.18 4.94
C GLN A 159 -12.39 -2.23 5.62
N ARG A 160 -12.28 -3.49 5.20
CA ARG A 160 -13.00 -4.60 5.85
C ARG A 160 -12.68 -4.71 7.32
N MET A 161 -11.40 -4.62 7.71
CA MET A 161 -10.98 -4.66 9.10
C MET A 161 -11.57 -3.51 9.92
N VAL A 162 -11.56 -2.30 9.39
CA VAL A 162 -12.13 -1.11 10.06
C VAL A 162 -13.64 -1.27 10.26
N GLU A 163 -14.36 -1.73 9.24
CA GLU A 163 -15.79 -1.99 9.29
C GLU A 163 -16.14 -3.08 10.31
N ASP A 164 -15.51 -4.26 10.19
CA ASP A 164 -15.82 -5.44 11.02
C ASP A 164 -15.49 -5.21 12.51
N LEU A 165 -14.46 -4.42 12.81
CA LEU A 165 -14.03 -4.11 14.17
C LEU A 165 -14.57 -2.77 14.71
N PHE A 166 -15.46 -2.11 13.96
CA PHE A 166 -16.08 -0.82 14.34
C PHE A 166 -15.03 0.22 14.77
N MET A 167 -13.89 0.28 14.05
CA MET A 167 -12.83 1.20 14.38
C MET A 167 -13.19 2.64 14.02
N ASN A 168 -12.94 3.58 14.94
CA ASN A 168 -13.19 5.00 14.75
C ASN A 168 -12.08 5.68 13.93
N VAL A 169 -11.82 5.18 12.74
CA VAL A 169 -10.83 5.74 11.80
C VAL A 169 -11.43 5.77 10.40
N GLU A 170 -11.28 6.88 9.72
CA GLU A 170 -11.67 7.01 8.32
C GLU A 170 -10.46 6.76 7.40
N LEU A 171 -10.60 5.80 6.47
CA LEU A 171 -9.54 5.53 5.49
C LEU A 171 -9.66 6.48 4.30
N ARG A 172 -8.59 7.21 4.00
CA ARG A 172 -8.43 8.08 2.84
C ARG A 172 -7.55 7.41 1.79
N LEU A 173 -8.11 7.16 0.62
CA LEU A 173 -7.42 6.49 -0.48
C LEU A 173 -6.89 7.53 -1.46
N ILE A 174 -5.58 7.52 -1.68
CA ILE A 174 -4.88 8.51 -2.51
C ILE A 174 -4.45 7.84 -3.82
N PRO A 175 -4.64 8.51 -4.97
CA PRO A 175 -4.26 7.98 -6.27
C PRO A 175 -2.79 7.55 -6.37
N ILE A 176 -2.51 6.63 -7.31
CA ILE A 176 -1.15 6.17 -7.59
C ILE A 176 -0.31 7.34 -8.10
N VAL A 177 0.82 7.58 -7.44
CA VAL A 177 1.85 8.50 -7.94
C VAL A 177 2.78 7.73 -8.86
N ARG A 178 3.02 8.30 -10.05
CA ARG A 178 3.89 7.71 -11.07
C ARG A 178 5.11 8.56 -11.32
N GLU A 179 6.16 7.94 -11.81
CA GLU A 179 7.31 8.63 -12.37
C GLU A 179 6.93 9.30 -13.70
N ALA A 180 7.78 10.20 -14.22
CA ALA A 180 7.47 10.97 -15.43
C ALA A 180 7.22 10.07 -16.66
N ASP A 181 7.78 8.88 -16.68
CA ASP A 181 7.61 7.86 -17.73
C ASP A 181 6.47 6.85 -17.46
N GLY A 182 5.72 7.04 -16.38
CA GLY A 182 4.52 6.29 -16.06
C GLY A 182 4.70 5.15 -15.05
N LEU A 183 5.93 4.74 -14.69
CA LEU A 183 6.14 3.67 -13.72
C LEU A 183 5.58 4.09 -12.35
N ALA A 184 4.81 3.21 -11.70
CA ALA A 184 4.32 3.45 -10.35
C ALA A 184 5.48 3.62 -9.36
N LYS A 185 5.45 4.69 -8.55
CA LYS A 185 6.47 4.94 -7.52
C LYS A 185 6.49 3.79 -6.50
N SER A 186 7.67 3.24 -6.26
CA SER A 186 7.90 2.15 -5.32
C SER A 186 9.31 2.20 -4.76
N SER A 187 9.46 1.95 -3.46
CA SER A 187 10.78 1.77 -2.82
C SER A 187 11.59 0.62 -3.44
N ARG A 188 10.93 -0.33 -4.11
CA ARG A 188 11.58 -1.45 -4.80
C ARG A 188 12.13 -1.09 -6.17
N ASN A 189 11.78 0.07 -6.75
CA ASN A 189 12.31 0.48 -8.05
C ASN A 189 13.84 0.64 -8.03
N VAL A 190 14.45 0.89 -6.88
CA VAL A 190 15.92 0.99 -6.72
C VAL A 190 16.68 -0.32 -6.94
N TYR A 191 15.97 -1.46 -6.92
CA TYR A 191 16.58 -2.77 -7.16
C TYR A 191 16.73 -3.13 -8.63
N LEU A 192 16.02 -2.40 -9.52
CA LEU A 192 16.01 -2.67 -10.95
C LEU A 192 17.32 -2.22 -11.62
N SER A 193 17.86 -3.05 -12.51
CA SER A 193 18.86 -2.59 -13.47
C SER A 193 18.26 -1.54 -14.41
N LYS A 194 19.08 -0.90 -15.24
CA LYS A 194 18.57 0.06 -16.23
C LYS A 194 17.65 -0.60 -17.26
N GLU A 195 18.01 -1.82 -17.67
CA GLU A 195 17.25 -2.63 -18.62
C GLU A 195 15.92 -3.07 -18.00
N GLU A 196 15.97 -3.63 -16.78
CA GLU A 196 14.75 -4.01 -16.03
C GLU A 196 13.83 -2.81 -15.75
N ARG A 197 14.43 -1.65 -15.45
CA ARG A 197 13.68 -0.40 -15.23
C ARG A 197 12.94 0.05 -16.49
N THR A 198 13.55 -0.10 -17.67
CA THR A 198 12.93 0.22 -18.96
C THR A 198 11.84 -0.80 -19.29
N ALA A 199 12.13 -2.08 -19.12
CA ALA A 199 11.18 -3.17 -19.31
C ALA A 199 9.92 -3.01 -18.44
N ALA A 200 10.07 -2.58 -17.19
CA ALA A 200 8.97 -2.40 -16.24
C ALA A 200 7.93 -1.35 -16.67
N LEU A 201 8.23 -0.49 -17.65
CA LEU A 201 7.27 0.47 -18.20
C LEU A 201 6.09 -0.21 -18.90
N VAL A 202 6.25 -1.48 -19.30
CA VAL A 202 5.14 -2.25 -19.89
C VAL A 202 3.95 -2.34 -18.94
N LEU A 203 4.16 -2.32 -17.62
CA LEU A 203 3.09 -2.46 -16.62
C LEU A 203 2.09 -1.31 -16.71
N SER A 204 2.56 -0.08 -16.63
CA SER A 204 1.69 1.10 -16.69
C SER A 204 1.11 1.30 -18.10
N ARG A 205 1.87 0.98 -19.15
CA ARG A 205 1.43 1.09 -20.53
C ARG A 205 0.29 0.12 -20.84
N SER A 206 0.43 -1.16 -20.49
CA SER A 206 -0.61 -2.16 -20.72
C SER A 206 -1.91 -1.85 -19.95
N LEU A 207 -1.81 -1.37 -18.71
CA LEU A 207 -2.97 -0.92 -17.93
C LEU A 207 -3.64 0.32 -18.53
N ALA A 208 -2.87 1.25 -19.09
CA ALA A 208 -3.41 2.42 -19.79
C ALA A 208 -4.20 2.00 -21.03
N HIS A 209 -3.67 1.11 -21.85
CA HIS A 209 -4.38 0.58 -23.03
C HIS A 209 -5.65 -0.19 -22.64
N ALA A 210 -5.64 -0.97 -21.57
CA ALA A 210 -6.85 -1.63 -21.05
C ALA A 210 -7.90 -0.61 -20.60
N LYS A 211 -7.47 0.48 -19.97
CA LYS A 211 -8.37 1.58 -19.59
C LYS A 211 -8.97 2.26 -20.81
N GLU A 212 -8.18 2.57 -21.83
CA GLU A 212 -8.65 3.15 -23.09
C GLU A 212 -9.67 2.22 -23.79
N ALA A 213 -9.39 0.91 -23.85
CA ALA A 213 -10.33 -0.06 -24.42
C ALA A 213 -11.66 -0.11 -23.63
N PHE A 214 -11.60 -0.05 -22.31
CA PHE A 214 -12.78 0.02 -21.45
C PHE A 214 -13.57 1.31 -21.70
N GLU A 215 -12.91 2.46 -21.77
CA GLU A 215 -13.52 3.76 -22.06
C GLU A 215 -14.12 3.79 -23.47
N ALA A 216 -13.54 3.05 -24.43
CA ALA A 216 -14.08 2.84 -25.78
C ALA A 216 -15.26 1.87 -25.84
N GLY A 217 -15.66 1.26 -24.71
CA GLY A 217 -16.84 0.41 -24.60
C GLY A 217 -16.57 -1.09 -24.47
N GLU A 218 -15.31 -1.55 -24.41
CA GLU A 218 -15.06 -2.97 -24.10
C GLU A 218 -15.51 -3.30 -22.67
N ARG A 219 -16.29 -4.37 -22.53
CA ARG A 219 -16.83 -4.84 -21.24
C ARG A 219 -16.55 -6.30 -21.00
N ASN A 220 -15.88 -6.98 -21.94
CA ASN A 220 -15.50 -8.37 -21.73
C ASN A 220 -14.27 -8.45 -20.83
N LYS A 221 -14.44 -9.05 -19.65
CA LYS A 221 -13.38 -9.22 -18.64
C LYS A 221 -12.15 -9.91 -19.22
N GLN A 222 -12.36 -11.04 -19.90
CA GLN A 222 -11.25 -11.86 -20.38
C GLN A 222 -10.45 -11.15 -21.47
N LYS A 223 -11.11 -10.43 -22.38
CA LYS A 223 -10.43 -9.66 -23.43
C LYS A 223 -9.48 -8.61 -22.84
N LEU A 224 -9.91 -7.89 -21.79
CA LEU A 224 -9.06 -6.88 -21.14
C LEU A 224 -7.87 -7.53 -20.41
N ILE A 225 -8.09 -8.66 -19.73
CA ILE A 225 -7.01 -9.43 -19.10
C ILE A 225 -6.03 -9.95 -20.15
N ASP A 226 -6.53 -10.56 -21.24
CA ASP A 226 -5.70 -11.12 -22.31
C ASP A 226 -4.88 -10.03 -23.01
N GLN A 227 -5.45 -8.85 -23.23
CA GLN A 227 -4.74 -7.70 -23.79
C GLN A 227 -3.54 -7.31 -22.93
N VAL A 228 -3.76 -7.10 -21.61
CA VAL A 228 -2.69 -6.75 -20.68
C VAL A 228 -1.64 -7.86 -20.60
N THR A 229 -2.08 -9.11 -20.48
CA THR A 229 -1.19 -10.27 -20.40
C THR A 229 -0.30 -10.36 -21.61
N LYS A 230 -0.87 -10.30 -22.83
CA LYS A 230 -0.13 -10.38 -24.09
C LYS A 230 0.90 -9.26 -24.25
N GLU A 231 0.56 -8.04 -23.83
CA GLU A 231 1.51 -6.91 -23.88
C GLU A 231 2.68 -7.12 -22.93
N ILE A 232 2.43 -7.66 -21.73
CA ILE A 232 3.48 -7.94 -20.74
C ILE A 232 4.35 -9.11 -21.22
N GLU A 233 3.75 -10.20 -21.76
CA GLU A 233 4.48 -11.35 -22.28
C GLU A 233 5.37 -11.01 -23.48
N ALA A 234 5.06 -9.94 -24.21
CA ALA A 234 5.91 -9.46 -25.30
C ALA A 234 7.21 -8.79 -24.79
N GLU A 235 7.30 -8.47 -23.50
CA GLU A 235 8.53 -7.98 -22.86
C GLU A 235 9.37 -9.16 -22.36
N PRO A 236 10.55 -9.43 -22.97
CA PRO A 236 11.33 -10.65 -22.65
C PRO A 236 11.82 -10.77 -21.22
N MET A 237 11.91 -9.64 -20.50
CA MET A 237 12.38 -9.61 -19.11
C MET A 237 11.26 -9.79 -18.08
N SER A 238 10.02 -9.92 -18.53
CA SER A 238 8.85 -10.05 -17.64
C SER A 238 8.60 -11.51 -17.23
N ASP A 239 8.24 -11.70 -15.96
CA ASP A 239 7.74 -12.96 -15.40
C ASP A 239 6.45 -12.65 -14.63
N ILE A 240 5.30 -13.00 -15.22
CA ILE A 240 3.97 -12.67 -14.68
C ILE A 240 3.65 -13.57 -13.50
N ASP A 241 3.42 -12.97 -12.33
CA ASP A 241 2.84 -13.66 -11.17
C ASP A 241 1.31 -13.74 -11.28
N TYR A 242 0.66 -12.61 -11.64
CA TYR A 242 -0.75 -12.56 -11.99
C TYR A 242 -1.11 -11.33 -12.83
N VAL A 243 -2.16 -11.46 -13.65
CA VAL A 243 -2.98 -10.39 -14.21
C VAL A 243 -4.43 -10.80 -14.00
N GLU A 244 -5.13 -10.12 -13.09
CA GLU A 244 -6.45 -10.54 -12.63
C GLU A 244 -7.38 -9.34 -12.44
N MET A 245 -8.70 -9.60 -12.51
CA MET A 245 -9.73 -8.58 -12.34
C MET A 245 -10.77 -9.02 -11.31
N TYR A 246 -11.06 -8.12 -10.38
CA TYR A 246 -12.05 -8.30 -9.32
C TYR A 246 -12.95 -7.07 -9.21
N GLY A 247 -14.18 -7.27 -8.72
CA GLY A 247 -15.11 -6.17 -8.44
C GLY A 247 -14.65 -5.29 -7.28
N MET A 248 -15.18 -4.08 -7.24
CA MET A 248 -14.96 -3.13 -6.16
C MET A 248 -16.31 -2.68 -5.58
N PRO A 249 -16.42 -2.53 -4.23
CA PRO A 249 -15.44 -2.86 -3.19
C PRO A 249 -15.40 -4.36 -2.83
N GLY A 250 -14.40 -4.74 -2.03
CA GLY A 250 -14.32 -6.07 -1.38
C GLY A 250 -13.80 -7.22 -2.25
N LEU A 251 -13.40 -6.95 -3.48
CA LEU A 251 -12.82 -7.91 -4.43
C LEU A 251 -13.69 -9.15 -4.71
N PRO A 252 -15.01 -9.01 -4.95
CA PRO A 252 -15.82 -10.13 -5.43
C PRO A 252 -15.38 -10.56 -6.83
N GLU A 253 -15.69 -11.81 -7.18
CA GLU A 253 -15.51 -12.28 -8.56
C GLU A 253 -16.38 -11.46 -9.53
N VAL A 254 -15.85 -11.23 -10.73
CA VAL A 254 -16.52 -10.52 -11.83
C VAL A 254 -16.93 -11.54 -12.88
N GLY A 255 -18.15 -11.45 -13.38
CA GLY A 255 -18.63 -12.23 -14.51
C GLY A 255 -17.91 -11.94 -15.81
N GLU A 256 -18.34 -12.58 -16.91
CA GLU A 256 -17.75 -12.36 -18.24
C GLU A 256 -17.90 -10.89 -18.71
N THR A 257 -19.04 -10.28 -18.40
CA THR A 257 -19.31 -8.86 -18.68
C THR A 257 -19.10 -8.04 -17.42
N ILE A 258 -18.33 -6.98 -17.53
CA ILE A 258 -18.05 -6.06 -16.43
C ILE A 258 -19.27 -5.17 -16.19
N GLU A 259 -19.82 -5.29 -14.98
CA GLU A 259 -20.90 -4.45 -14.47
C GLU A 259 -20.39 -3.70 -13.22
N GLY A 260 -20.36 -2.37 -13.26
CA GLY A 260 -19.86 -1.54 -12.15
C GLY A 260 -18.34 -1.42 -12.11
N GLN A 261 -17.85 -1.02 -10.95
CA GLN A 261 -16.43 -0.72 -10.74
C GLN A 261 -15.61 -2.00 -10.52
N VAL A 262 -14.47 -2.09 -11.20
CA VAL A 262 -13.55 -3.23 -11.08
C VAL A 262 -12.10 -2.78 -10.92
N LEU A 263 -11.33 -3.60 -10.24
CA LEU A 263 -9.88 -3.50 -10.11
C LEU A 263 -9.23 -4.48 -11.09
N LEU A 264 -8.52 -3.97 -12.10
CA LEU A 264 -7.58 -4.75 -12.92
C LEU A 264 -6.19 -4.59 -12.32
N ALA A 265 -5.66 -5.66 -11.74
CA ALA A 265 -4.42 -5.66 -10.98
C ALA A 265 -3.43 -6.67 -11.54
N LEU A 266 -2.15 -6.32 -11.47
CA LEU A 266 -1.06 -7.16 -11.92
C LEU A 266 0.10 -7.22 -10.93
N ALA A 267 0.85 -8.31 -11.00
CA ALA A 267 2.15 -8.44 -10.36
C ALA A 267 3.09 -9.15 -11.34
N VAL A 268 4.26 -8.57 -11.54
CA VAL A 268 5.26 -9.05 -12.49
C VAL A 268 6.64 -8.95 -11.87
N ARG A 269 7.48 -9.94 -12.13
CA ARG A 269 8.88 -9.93 -11.76
C ARG A 269 9.73 -9.45 -12.93
N PHE A 270 10.73 -8.63 -12.59
CA PHE A 270 11.85 -8.28 -13.46
C PHE A 270 13.11 -8.70 -12.72
N GLY A 271 13.72 -9.77 -13.17
CA GLY A 271 14.77 -10.45 -12.40
C GLY A 271 14.24 -10.90 -11.03
N LYS A 272 14.86 -10.38 -9.96
CA LYS A 272 14.45 -10.69 -8.57
C LYS A 272 13.38 -9.72 -8.01
N THR A 273 13.12 -8.61 -8.70
CA THR A 273 12.25 -7.54 -8.21
C THR A 273 10.80 -7.77 -8.64
N ARG A 274 9.91 -7.98 -7.67
CA ARG A 274 8.48 -8.08 -7.91
C ARG A 274 7.82 -6.71 -7.80
N LEU A 275 7.22 -6.26 -8.87
CA LEU A 275 6.45 -5.03 -8.96
C LEU A 275 4.96 -5.31 -9.05
N ILE A 276 4.15 -4.41 -8.52
CA ILE A 276 2.70 -4.41 -8.66
C ILE A 276 2.22 -3.09 -9.22
N ASP A 277 1.17 -3.16 -10.00
CA ASP A 277 0.43 -1.99 -10.49
C ASP A 277 -1.04 -2.36 -10.69
N ASN A 278 -1.89 -1.36 -10.87
CA ASN A 278 -3.30 -1.58 -11.10
C ASN A 278 -3.98 -0.37 -11.75
N VAL A 279 -5.20 -0.61 -12.23
CA VAL A 279 -6.14 0.43 -12.64
C VAL A 279 -7.55 0.08 -12.17
N ILE A 280 -8.29 1.09 -11.75
CA ILE A 280 -9.71 0.96 -11.44
C ILE A 280 -10.49 1.41 -12.67
N LEU A 281 -11.42 0.56 -13.14
CA LEU A 281 -12.28 0.77 -14.30
C LEU A 281 -13.73 0.87 -13.82
N GLY A 282 -14.52 1.79 -14.37
CA GLY A 282 -15.92 2.00 -14.03
C GLY A 282 -16.25 3.29 -13.29
#